data_b53aac049f940b6702cc848819fadbc3
#
_entry.id   b53aac049f940b6702cc848819fadbc3
#
_cell.length_a   1.000
_cell.length_b   1.000
_cell.length_c   1.000
_cell.angle_alpha   90.00
_cell.angle_beta   90.00
_cell.angle_gamma   90.00
#
_symmetry.space_group_name_H-M   'P 1'
#
loop_
_entity.id
_entity.type
_entity.pdbx_description
1 polymer ?
#
loop_
_entity_poly.entity_id
_entity_poly.type
_entity_poly.pdbx_seq_one_letter_code
_entity_poly.pdbx_strand_id
1 'polypeptide(L)'
;MKKQKNVLGETLESCSTDPITGWFRDGCCNTDENDRGLHTVCVKVNDEFLKWCKEAGNDLITPHPEFGFPGLKDGDKWCVCASWYARALEAGKGCPIYLKATHEKTLELVSIEKLKDFAVDLS
;
A
#
# COMPACT_ATOMS: atom_id res chain seq x y z
N MET A 1 -10.16 -5.07 -20.98
CA MET A 1 -9.49 -5.31 -19.69
C MET A 1 -10.47 -5.14 -18.53
N LYS A 2 -10.49 -6.10 -17.64
CA LYS A 2 -11.40 -6.05 -16.49
C LYS A 2 -10.87 -5.08 -15.45
N LYS A 3 -11.65 -4.06 -15.11
CA LYS A 3 -11.27 -3.10 -14.08
C LYS A 3 -11.38 -3.74 -12.70
N GLN A 4 -10.39 -3.50 -11.85
CA GLN A 4 -10.38 -3.99 -10.48
C GLN A 4 -11.08 -2.98 -9.57
N LYS A 5 -11.50 -3.43 -8.39
CA LYS A 5 -12.28 -2.62 -7.48
C LYS A 5 -11.52 -2.33 -6.19
N ASN A 6 -11.84 -1.19 -5.58
CA ASN A 6 -11.30 -0.81 -4.28
C ASN A 6 -12.15 -1.40 -3.14
N VAL A 7 -11.71 -1.17 -1.91
CA VAL A 7 -12.38 -1.70 -0.71
C VAL A 7 -13.78 -1.13 -0.49
N LEU A 8 -14.15 -0.09 -1.23
CA LEU A 8 -15.48 0.51 -1.17
C LEU A 8 -16.42 -0.05 -2.24
N GLY A 9 -15.93 -1.00 -3.06
CA GLY A 9 -16.73 -1.59 -4.15
C GLY A 9 -16.78 -0.75 -5.39
N GLU A 10 -15.97 0.30 -5.49
CA GLU A 10 -15.89 1.21 -6.63
C GLU A 10 -14.67 0.87 -7.50
N THR A 11 -14.55 1.50 -8.67
CA THR A 11 -13.37 1.31 -9.51
C THR A 11 -12.11 1.76 -8.77
N LEU A 12 -11.09 0.91 -8.78
CA LEU A 12 -9.81 1.20 -8.13
C LEU A 12 -9.15 2.45 -8.73
N GLU A 13 -8.79 3.41 -7.87
CA GLU A 13 -8.10 4.62 -8.29
C GLU A 13 -6.59 4.44 -8.25
N SER A 14 -5.87 5.32 -8.95
CA SER A 14 -4.41 5.32 -8.93
C SER A 14 -3.88 5.65 -7.54
N CYS A 15 -2.81 4.96 -7.13
CA CYS A 15 -2.12 5.23 -5.88
C CYS A 15 -1.02 6.27 -6.08
N SER A 16 -0.05 5.99 -6.95
CA SER A 16 1.05 6.92 -7.21
C SER A 16 1.75 6.62 -8.52
N THR A 17 2.10 7.70 -9.24
CA THR A 17 2.94 7.60 -10.43
C THR A 17 4.31 8.25 -10.21
N ASP A 18 4.52 8.89 -9.06
CA ASP A 18 5.78 9.53 -8.69
C ASP A 18 5.97 9.47 -7.15
N PRO A 19 6.61 8.43 -6.62
CA PRO A 19 7.21 7.28 -7.32
C PRO A 19 6.15 6.39 -7.95
N ILE A 20 6.49 5.74 -9.06
CA ILE A 20 5.59 4.78 -9.69
C ILE A 20 5.51 3.54 -8.81
N THR A 21 4.30 3.07 -8.54
CA THR A 21 4.07 1.98 -7.60
C THR A 21 3.17 0.90 -8.21
N GLY A 22 2.94 -0.16 -7.43
CA GLY A 22 2.05 -1.25 -7.80
C GLY A 22 2.81 -2.49 -8.24
N TRP A 23 2.16 -3.65 -8.11
CA TRP A 23 2.72 -4.92 -8.56
C TRP A 23 3.11 -4.86 -10.04
N PHE A 24 2.27 -4.19 -10.86
CA PHE A 24 2.51 -4.04 -12.29
C PHE A 24 3.27 -2.76 -12.66
N ARG A 25 3.63 -1.93 -11.68
CA ARG A 25 4.29 -0.62 -11.89
C ARG A 25 3.50 0.30 -12.83
N ASP A 26 2.18 0.28 -12.69
CA ASP A 26 1.28 1.14 -13.47
C ASP A 26 0.64 2.25 -12.62
N GLY A 27 1.09 2.39 -11.38
CA GLY A 27 0.58 3.42 -10.48
C GLY A 27 -0.63 3.00 -9.65
N CYS A 28 -1.15 1.81 -9.87
CA CYS A 28 -2.34 1.30 -9.19
C CYS A 28 -2.02 0.07 -8.36
N CYS A 29 -2.72 -0.08 -7.22
CA CYS A 29 -2.55 -1.24 -6.34
C CYS A 29 -3.40 -2.43 -6.81
N ASN A 30 -3.43 -2.68 -8.13
CA ASN A 30 -4.10 -3.84 -8.68
C ASN A 30 -3.22 -5.09 -8.50
N THR A 31 -3.82 -6.25 -8.64
CA THR A 31 -3.15 -7.49 -8.31
C THR A 31 -3.62 -8.63 -9.20
N ASP A 32 -2.89 -9.73 -9.18
CA ASP A 32 -3.29 -10.98 -9.81
C ASP A 32 -2.84 -12.16 -8.95
N GLU A 33 -3.05 -13.37 -9.44
CA GLU A 33 -2.77 -14.60 -8.72
C GLU A 33 -1.28 -14.82 -8.42
N ASN A 34 -0.39 -14.11 -9.13
CA ASN A 34 1.05 -14.23 -8.92
C ASN A 34 1.56 -13.31 -7.82
N ASP A 35 0.75 -12.34 -7.39
CA ASP A 35 1.09 -11.39 -6.34
C ASP A 35 0.69 -11.99 -4.98
N ARG A 36 1.52 -12.89 -4.47
CA ARG A 36 1.22 -13.63 -3.23
C ARG A 36 1.12 -12.75 -1.99
N GLY A 37 1.89 -11.67 -1.95
CA GLY A 37 1.86 -10.74 -0.82
C GLY A 37 0.70 -9.77 -0.89
N LEU A 38 -0.02 -9.72 -2.01
CA LEU A 38 -1.11 -8.78 -2.27
C LEU A 38 -0.66 -7.34 -2.06
N HIS A 39 0.10 -6.80 -3.02
CA HIS A 39 0.54 -5.40 -3.01
C HIS A 39 -0.65 -4.47 -3.27
N THR A 40 -1.62 -4.50 -2.38
CA THR A 40 -2.96 -3.95 -2.60
C THR A 40 -3.32 -2.76 -1.74
N VAL A 41 -2.49 -2.39 -0.75
CA VAL A 41 -2.80 -1.28 0.15
C VAL A 41 -2.06 -0.03 -0.29
N CYS A 42 -2.80 1.01 -0.68
CA CYS A 42 -2.19 2.30 -0.99
C CYS A 42 -1.99 3.10 0.29
N VAL A 43 -0.75 3.18 0.75
CA VAL A 43 -0.41 3.90 1.97
C VAL A 43 0.25 5.24 1.64
N LYS A 44 0.11 6.19 2.56
CA LYS A 44 0.92 7.39 2.57
C LYS A 44 1.96 7.16 3.66
N VAL A 45 3.19 6.86 3.26
CA VAL A 45 4.23 6.50 4.22
C VAL A 45 4.63 7.71 5.05
N ASN A 46 5.01 7.44 6.31
CA ASN A 46 5.60 8.44 7.18
C ASN A 46 6.91 7.90 7.73
N ASP A 47 7.70 8.76 8.37
CA ASP A 47 9.01 8.37 8.88
C ASP A 47 8.93 7.21 9.88
N GLU A 48 7.91 7.20 10.74
CA GLU A 48 7.73 6.15 11.73
C GLU A 48 7.48 4.80 11.08
N PHE A 49 6.60 4.76 10.06
CA PHE A 49 6.30 3.54 9.33
C PHE A 49 7.54 3.04 8.57
N LEU A 50 8.23 3.96 7.89
CA LEU A 50 9.43 3.60 7.12
C LEU A 50 10.54 3.05 8.01
N LYS A 51 10.74 3.66 9.18
CA LYS A 51 11.73 3.21 10.15
C LYS A 51 11.38 1.82 10.67
N TRP A 52 10.10 1.60 11.00
CA TRP A 52 9.64 0.28 11.46
C TRP A 52 9.85 -0.77 10.39
N CYS A 53 9.52 -0.46 9.13
CA CYS A 53 9.69 -1.39 8.02
C CYS A 53 11.15 -1.82 7.88
N LYS A 54 12.07 -0.86 7.95
CA LYS A 54 13.50 -1.15 7.85
C LYS A 54 13.97 -2.06 8.98
N GLU A 55 13.56 -1.75 10.21
CA GLU A 55 13.93 -2.54 11.40
C GLU A 55 13.32 -3.95 11.35
N ALA A 56 12.14 -4.09 10.76
CA ALA A 56 11.43 -5.35 10.66
C ALA A 56 11.88 -6.20 9.46
N GLY A 57 12.81 -5.71 8.64
CA GLY A 57 13.38 -6.48 7.54
C GLY A 57 12.86 -6.13 6.16
N ASN A 58 12.08 -5.05 6.02
CA ASN A 58 11.57 -4.60 4.73
C ASN A 58 11.96 -3.12 4.52
N ASP A 59 13.19 -2.92 4.08
CA ASP A 59 13.74 -1.58 3.89
C ASP A 59 13.15 -0.91 2.64
N LEU A 60 12.27 0.07 2.85
CA LEU A 60 11.67 0.86 1.78
C LEU A 60 12.37 2.20 1.58
N ILE A 61 13.41 2.47 2.35
CA ILE A 61 14.13 3.76 2.32
C ILE A 61 15.30 3.74 1.35
N THR A 62 16.06 2.66 1.32
CA THR A 62 17.26 2.58 0.49
C THR A 62 16.89 2.46 -0.99
N PRO A 63 17.40 3.35 -1.85
CA PRO A 63 17.16 3.24 -3.30
C PRO A 63 17.77 1.98 -3.90
N HIS A 64 17.09 1.42 -4.89
CA HIS A 64 17.57 0.29 -5.69
C HIS A 64 17.44 0.66 -7.16
N PRO A 65 18.38 1.45 -7.72
CA PRO A 65 18.30 1.91 -9.11
C PRO A 65 18.19 0.77 -10.12
N GLU A 66 18.76 -0.39 -9.82
CA GLU A 66 18.71 -1.58 -10.67
C GLU A 66 17.29 -2.08 -10.88
N PHE A 67 16.36 -1.75 -9.98
CA PHE A 67 14.95 -2.10 -10.08
C PHE A 67 14.07 -0.86 -10.35
N GLY A 68 14.69 0.29 -10.62
CA GLY A 68 13.94 1.53 -10.81
C GLY A 68 13.27 2.03 -9.54
N PHE A 69 13.72 1.60 -8.37
CA PHE A 69 13.14 1.98 -7.09
C PHE A 69 13.93 3.16 -6.48
N PRO A 70 13.30 4.35 -6.34
CA PRO A 70 14.01 5.54 -5.86
C PRO A 70 14.17 5.61 -4.35
N GLY A 71 13.60 4.67 -3.59
CA GLY A 71 13.48 4.79 -2.14
C GLY A 71 12.31 5.68 -1.79
N LEU A 72 11.71 5.45 -0.63
CA LEU A 72 10.56 6.22 -0.17
C LEU A 72 10.96 7.20 0.92
N LYS A 73 10.23 8.31 0.97
CA LYS A 73 10.38 9.33 2.02
C LYS A 73 9.00 9.70 2.53
N ASP A 74 8.96 10.38 3.68
CA ASP A 74 7.71 10.82 4.29
C ASP A 74 6.81 11.54 3.27
N GLY A 75 5.55 11.11 3.20
CA GLY A 75 4.56 11.68 2.29
C GLY A 75 4.41 10.94 0.98
N ASP A 76 5.32 10.04 0.63
CA ASP A 76 5.19 9.25 -0.60
C ASP A 76 4.05 8.25 -0.48
N LYS A 77 3.41 7.94 -1.61
CA LYS A 77 2.36 6.92 -1.67
C LYS A 77 2.94 5.66 -2.29
N TRP A 78 2.56 4.52 -1.73
CA TRP A 78 3.11 3.24 -2.17
C TRP A 78 2.11 2.11 -1.97
N CYS A 79 2.09 1.15 -2.90
CA CYS A 79 1.29 -0.06 -2.75
C CYS A 79 2.10 -1.07 -1.95
N VAL A 80 1.71 -1.29 -0.68
CA VAL A 80 2.40 -2.26 0.17
C VAL A 80 1.62 -3.57 0.24
N CYS A 81 2.30 -4.64 0.62
CA CYS A 81 1.67 -5.94 0.83
C CYS A 81 0.61 -5.85 1.92
N ALA A 82 -0.57 -6.41 1.67
CA ALA A 82 -1.64 -6.42 2.67
C ALA A 82 -1.20 -7.15 3.94
N SER A 83 -0.47 -8.26 3.80
CA SER A 83 0.07 -8.99 4.96
C SER A 83 1.05 -8.14 5.76
N TRP A 84 1.87 -7.35 5.07
CA TRP A 84 2.83 -6.47 5.74
C TRP A 84 2.13 -5.35 6.49
N TYR A 85 1.11 -4.75 5.87
CA TYR A 85 0.33 -3.70 6.53
C TYR A 85 -0.41 -4.26 7.75
N ALA A 86 -0.93 -5.49 7.66
CA ALA A 86 -1.57 -6.15 8.80
C ALA A 86 -0.58 -6.29 9.98
N ARG A 87 0.68 -6.64 9.69
CA ARG A 87 1.72 -6.70 10.72
C ARG A 87 2.00 -5.34 11.32
N ALA A 88 2.01 -4.30 10.49
CA ALA A 88 2.21 -2.93 10.98
C ALA A 88 1.11 -2.52 11.94
N LEU A 89 -0.14 -2.86 11.63
CA LEU A 89 -1.27 -2.57 12.52
C LEU A 89 -1.11 -3.27 13.87
N GLU A 90 -0.69 -4.54 13.86
CA GLU A 90 -0.46 -5.30 15.09
C GLU A 90 0.67 -4.69 15.93
N ALA A 91 1.66 -4.11 15.27
CA ALA A 91 2.79 -3.48 15.94
C ALA A 91 2.50 -2.05 16.38
N GLY A 92 1.30 -1.53 16.12
CA GLY A 92 0.95 -0.15 16.43
C GLY A 92 1.65 0.86 15.53
N LYS A 93 2.03 0.44 14.32
CA LYS A 93 2.80 1.25 13.37
C LYS A 93 2.06 1.48 12.04
N GLY A 94 0.73 1.40 12.05
CA GLY A 94 -0.07 1.71 10.87
C GLY A 94 0.15 3.14 10.41
N CYS A 95 0.15 3.37 9.10
CA CYS A 95 0.27 4.70 8.52
C CYS A 95 -1.01 5.03 7.73
N PRO A 96 -1.20 6.31 7.35
CA PRO A 96 -2.41 6.71 6.59
C PRO A 96 -2.56 5.91 5.30
N ILE A 97 -3.81 5.64 4.93
CA ILE A 97 -4.13 4.91 3.70
C ILE A 97 -5.18 5.66 2.88
N TYR A 98 -5.22 5.33 1.59
CA TYR A 98 -6.23 5.83 0.65
C TYR A 98 -7.14 4.67 0.28
N LEU A 99 -8.35 4.62 0.83
CA LEU A 99 -9.28 3.52 0.58
C LEU A 99 -9.67 3.40 -0.88
N LYS A 100 -9.84 4.54 -1.57
CA LYS A 100 -10.22 4.55 -2.98
C LYS A 100 -9.15 3.94 -3.89
N ALA A 101 -7.91 3.91 -3.43
CA ALA A 101 -6.78 3.33 -4.16
C ALA A 101 -6.29 2.00 -3.55
N THR A 102 -7.03 1.45 -2.59
CA THR A 102 -6.71 0.18 -1.94
C THR A 102 -7.63 -0.90 -2.50
N HIS A 103 -7.03 -1.96 -3.03
CA HIS A 103 -7.76 -3.05 -3.70
C HIS A 103 -8.62 -3.83 -2.72
N GLU A 104 -9.78 -4.28 -3.17
CA GLU A 104 -10.75 -5.03 -2.35
C GLU A 104 -10.18 -6.31 -1.73
N LYS A 105 -9.17 -6.93 -2.35
CA LYS A 105 -8.55 -8.13 -1.81
C LYS A 105 -7.84 -7.91 -0.49
N THR A 106 -7.53 -6.66 -0.13
CA THR A 106 -7.00 -6.31 1.19
C THR A 106 -7.93 -6.81 2.30
N LEU A 107 -9.24 -6.85 2.02
CA LEU A 107 -10.23 -7.27 3.01
C LEU A 107 -10.11 -8.73 3.43
N GLU A 108 -9.35 -9.54 2.67
CA GLU A 108 -9.05 -10.91 3.06
C GLU A 108 -8.14 -10.98 4.28
N LEU A 109 -7.35 -9.92 4.53
CA LEU A 109 -6.37 -9.89 5.60
C LEU A 109 -6.63 -8.81 6.66
N VAL A 110 -7.31 -7.72 6.29
CA VAL A 110 -7.55 -6.59 7.20
C VAL A 110 -9.01 -6.15 7.07
N SER A 111 -9.70 -6.02 8.19
CA SER A 111 -11.11 -5.60 8.18
C SER A 111 -11.27 -4.15 7.72
N ILE A 112 -12.43 -3.85 7.12
CA ILE A 112 -12.71 -2.49 6.67
C ILE A 112 -12.73 -1.49 7.84
N GLU A 113 -13.15 -1.92 9.03
CA GLU A 113 -13.16 -1.06 10.22
C GLU A 113 -11.76 -0.60 10.58
N LYS A 114 -10.78 -1.51 10.55
CA LYS A 114 -9.39 -1.17 10.84
C LYS A 114 -8.82 -0.24 9.78
N LEU A 115 -9.14 -0.49 8.51
CA LEU A 115 -8.67 0.36 7.42
C LEU A 115 -9.22 1.78 7.56
N LYS A 116 -10.49 1.92 7.95
CA LYS A 116 -11.12 3.24 8.12
C LYS A 116 -10.44 4.08 9.18
N ASP A 117 -9.86 3.45 10.21
CA ASP A 117 -9.15 4.19 11.26
C ASP A 117 -7.95 4.97 10.72
N PHE A 118 -7.40 4.55 9.59
CA PHE A 118 -6.23 5.19 8.99
C PHE A 118 -6.53 5.89 7.65
N ALA A 119 -7.78 5.86 7.22
CA ALA A 119 -8.17 6.42 5.93
C ALA A 119 -8.10 7.95 5.92
N VAL A 120 -7.50 8.51 4.86
CA VAL A 120 -7.40 9.97 4.68
C VAL A 120 -8.28 10.49 3.55
N ASP A 121 -8.94 9.61 2.80
CA ASP A 121 -9.79 9.97 1.67
C ASP A 121 -11.27 9.67 1.89
N LEU A 122 -11.68 9.49 3.15
CA LEU A 122 -13.09 9.44 3.53
C LEU A 122 -13.47 10.76 4.17
N SER A 123 -14.58 11.31 3.73
CA SER A 123 -15.15 12.51 4.33
C SER A 123 -16.13 12.13 5.45
#